data_e1cac7766ce535ab4bc8bdedf42c4908
#
_entry.id   e1cac7766ce535ab4bc8bdedf42c4908
#
_cell.length_a   1.000
_cell.length_b   1.000
_cell.length_c   1.000
_cell.angle_alpha   90.00
_cell.angle_beta   90.00
_cell.angle_gamma   90.00
#
_symmetry.space_group_name_H-M   'P 1'
#
loop_
_entity.id
_entity.type
_entity.pdbx_description
1 polymer ?
#
loop_
_entity_poly.entity_id
_entity_poly.type
_entity_poly.pdbx_seq_one_letter_code
_entity_poly.pdbx_strand_id
1 'polypeptide(L)'
;MNENNSYILETYNLNLYYGSFLAVAEVNLKIHRHQITAIIGPSGCGKSTLLRAFNRMNELVPTARTEGKILFNGEDIYDPSIDPVEIRRRIGMVFQKPNPFPKSIYENIAWGLRINGFKGSKSDLDDLVEQSLREAALWDEVKDKLDQSGLSLSGGQQQRLCIARTIALRPEVILMDEPASALDPIATLRIEELMQELKQNYTIIIVTHNMQQAARVSDYTAMMMLRNHEERSGTVIEFDRTKIIFTNPKDKRTEDYVTGRFG
;
A
#
# COMPACT_ATOMS: atom_id res chain seq x y z
N MET A 1 -13.51 -24.16 -8.27
CA MET A 1 -12.58 -23.37 -7.45
C MET A 1 -13.44 -22.59 -6.49
N ASN A 2 -13.23 -22.76 -5.17
CA ASN A 2 -14.06 -22.10 -4.15
C ASN A 2 -13.89 -20.58 -4.28
N GLU A 3 -14.97 -19.83 -4.42
CA GLU A 3 -14.98 -18.36 -4.48
C GLU A 3 -14.25 -17.69 -3.28
N ASN A 4 -14.16 -18.38 -2.15
CA ASN A 4 -13.47 -17.93 -0.93
C ASN A 4 -11.94 -17.75 -1.07
N ASN A 5 -11.31 -18.16 -2.16
CA ASN A 5 -9.85 -18.03 -2.33
C ASN A 5 -9.43 -16.91 -3.29
N SER A 6 -10.36 -16.13 -3.83
CA SER A 6 -10.07 -15.05 -4.78
C SER A 6 -9.70 -13.72 -4.12
N TYR A 7 -10.13 -13.50 -2.87
CA TYR A 7 -9.89 -12.27 -2.12
C TYR A 7 -8.85 -12.48 -1.02
N ILE A 8 -7.99 -11.50 -0.81
CA ILE A 8 -6.97 -11.53 0.24
C ILE A 8 -7.36 -10.66 1.44
N LEU A 9 -8.02 -9.53 1.15
CA LEU A 9 -8.55 -8.61 2.15
C LEU A 9 -10.02 -8.33 1.85
N GLU A 10 -10.85 -8.33 2.90
CA GLU A 10 -12.25 -7.97 2.82
C GLU A 10 -12.61 -7.05 3.98
N THR A 11 -13.44 -6.04 3.74
CA THR A 11 -13.97 -5.16 4.79
C THR A 11 -15.47 -5.27 4.85
N TYR A 12 -16.02 -5.24 6.08
CA TYR A 12 -17.45 -5.32 6.34
C TYR A 12 -17.87 -4.21 7.30
N ASN A 13 -18.69 -3.27 6.79
CA ASN A 13 -19.21 -2.11 7.52
C ASN A 13 -18.12 -1.40 8.31
N LEU A 14 -16.95 -1.21 7.68
CA LEU A 14 -15.77 -0.67 8.34
C LEU A 14 -15.94 0.82 8.63
N ASN A 15 -15.81 1.19 9.89
CA ASN A 15 -15.79 2.58 10.37
C ASN A 15 -14.46 2.85 11.09
N LEU A 16 -13.83 3.97 10.76
CA LEU A 16 -12.54 4.38 11.32
C LEU A 16 -12.66 5.75 11.97
N TYR A 17 -12.25 5.83 13.23
CA TYR A 17 -12.39 7.04 14.05
C TYR A 17 -11.03 7.55 14.54
N TYR A 18 -10.95 8.85 14.75
CA TYR A 18 -9.93 9.53 15.56
C TYR A 18 -10.63 10.33 16.66
N GLY A 19 -10.59 9.86 17.89
CA GLY A 19 -11.43 10.37 18.98
C GLY A 19 -12.91 10.21 18.64
N SER A 20 -13.66 11.32 18.63
CA SER A 20 -15.07 11.34 18.21
C SER A 20 -15.27 11.52 16.70
N PHE A 21 -14.21 11.86 15.96
CA PHE A 21 -14.31 12.12 14.52
C PHE A 21 -14.36 10.82 13.72
N LEU A 22 -15.45 10.58 12.99
CA LEU A 22 -15.61 9.49 12.03
C LEU A 22 -14.90 9.86 10.73
N ALA A 23 -13.70 9.33 10.52
CA ALA A 23 -12.88 9.65 9.36
C ALA A 23 -13.26 8.84 8.12
N VAL A 24 -13.63 7.56 8.29
CA VAL A 24 -14.07 6.66 7.22
C VAL A 24 -15.30 5.90 7.69
N ALA A 25 -16.32 5.80 6.84
CA ALA A 25 -17.63 5.24 7.18
C ALA A 25 -18.07 4.13 6.22
N GLU A 26 -18.59 3.06 6.80
CA GLU A 26 -19.35 1.98 6.14
C GLU A 26 -18.65 1.39 4.90
N VAL A 27 -17.32 1.22 4.96
CA VAL A 27 -16.57 0.68 3.82
C VAL A 27 -16.74 -0.83 3.73
N ASN A 28 -17.19 -1.27 2.55
CA ASN A 28 -17.31 -2.67 2.15
C ASN A 28 -16.49 -2.88 0.87
N LEU A 29 -15.34 -3.56 0.98
CA LEU A 29 -14.41 -3.82 -0.11
C LEU A 29 -13.97 -5.27 -0.12
N LYS A 30 -13.64 -5.77 -1.33
CA LYS A 30 -13.02 -7.09 -1.53
C LYS A 30 -11.82 -6.94 -2.44
N ILE A 31 -10.63 -7.14 -1.90
CA ILE A 31 -9.36 -6.97 -2.61
C ILE A 31 -8.93 -8.30 -3.21
N HIS A 32 -8.76 -8.32 -4.52
CA HIS A 32 -8.35 -9.51 -5.27
C HIS A 32 -6.86 -9.82 -5.07
N ARG A 33 -6.54 -11.13 -4.96
CA ARG A 33 -5.14 -11.61 -4.88
C ARG A 33 -4.39 -11.31 -6.17
N HIS A 34 -3.09 -11.00 -6.02
CA HIS A 34 -2.16 -10.77 -7.14
C HIS A 34 -2.69 -9.75 -8.16
N GLN A 35 -3.39 -8.74 -7.67
CA GLN A 35 -3.90 -7.62 -8.46
C GLN A 35 -3.46 -6.30 -7.81
N ILE A 36 -3.41 -5.25 -8.60
CA ILE A 36 -3.21 -3.89 -8.11
C ILE A 36 -4.57 -3.23 -7.94
N THR A 37 -4.91 -2.85 -6.70
CA THR A 37 -6.10 -2.05 -6.41
C THR A 37 -5.69 -0.61 -6.10
N ALA A 38 -6.17 0.35 -6.88
CA ALA A 38 -6.02 1.76 -6.57
C ALA A 38 -7.17 2.28 -5.71
N ILE A 39 -6.86 3.11 -4.73
CA ILE A 39 -7.83 3.91 -3.97
C ILE A 39 -7.62 5.35 -4.40
N ILE A 40 -8.61 5.95 -5.08
CA ILE A 40 -8.59 7.32 -5.58
C ILE A 40 -9.67 8.16 -4.93
N GLY A 41 -9.57 9.47 -5.06
CA GLY A 41 -10.55 10.43 -4.53
C GLY A 41 -9.91 11.73 -4.07
N PRO A 42 -10.70 12.76 -3.73
CA PRO A 42 -10.20 14.06 -3.34
C PRO A 42 -9.34 14.01 -2.06
N SER A 43 -8.53 15.04 -1.85
CA SER A 43 -7.74 15.17 -0.62
C SER A 43 -8.64 15.25 0.60
N GLY A 44 -8.22 14.59 1.69
CA GLY A 44 -8.97 14.60 2.95
C GLY A 44 -10.16 13.61 3.03
N CYS A 45 -10.47 12.83 1.99
CA CYS A 45 -11.56 11.85 2.05
C CYS A 45 -11.20 10.51 2.75
N GLY A 46 -10.05 10.43 3.44
CA GLY A 46 -9.73 9.27 4.27
C GLY A 46 -8.97 8.12 3.59
N LYS A 47 -8.45 8.28 2.36
CA LYS A 47 -7.73 7.23 1.61
C LYS A 47 -6.58 6.60 2.40
N SER A 48 -5.67 7.42 2.92
CA SER A 48 -4.53 6.93 3.72
C SER A 48 -4.98 6.35 5.06
N THR A 49 -6.08 6.83 5.63
CA THR A 49 -6.68 6.26 6.83
C THR A 49 -7.21 4.85 6.55
N LEU A 50 -7.92 4.65 5.43
CA LEU A 50 -8.38 3.33 5.00
C LEU A 50 -7.20 2.41 4.70
N LEU A 51 -6.18 2.89 3.95
CA LEU A 51 -4.99 2.11 3.63
C LEU A 51 -4.29 1.59 4.89
N ARG A 52 -4.08 2.47 5.88
CA ARG A 52 -3.39 2.15 7.16
C ARG A 52 -4.21 1.25 8.08
N ALA A 53 -5.51 1.13 7.88
CA ALA A 53 -6.35 0.19 8.62
C ALA A 53 -6.05 -1.26 8.23
N PHE A 54 -5.69 -1.53 6.97
CA PHE A 54 -5.40 -2.88 6.49
C PHE A 54 -4.19 -3.56 7.17
N ASN A 55 -3.28 -2.78 7.75
CA ASN A 55 -2.15 -3.31 8.52
C ASN A 55 -2.11 -2.81 9.98
N ARG A 56 -3.22 -2.31 10.49
CA ARG A 56 -3.36 -1.83 11.87
C ARG A 56 -2.42 -0.67 12.25
N MET A 57 -1.90 0.09 11.24
CA MET A 57 -1.04 1.25 11.52
C MET A 57 -1.78 2.40 12.18
N ASN A 58 -3.11 2.50 12.02
CA ASN A 58 -3.91 3.52 12.72
C ASN A 58 -3.83 3.38 14.24
N GLU A 59 -3.66 2.17 14.78
CA GLU A 59 -3.54 1.92 16.22
C GLU A 59 -2.31 2.57 16.86
N LEU A 60 -1.34 3.04 16.07
CA LEU A 60 -0.22 3.85 16.58
C LEU A 60 -0.66 5.26 16.97
N VAL A 61 -1.85 5.67 16.58
CA VAL A 61 -2.49 6.91 17.06
C VAL A 61 -3.39 6.56 18.23
N PRO A 62 -3.12 7.05 19.46
CA PRO A 62 -3.83 6.62 20.68
C PRO A 62 -5.34 6.82 20.64
N THR A 63 -5.83 7.77 19.84
CA THR A 63 -7.25 8.08 19.70
C THR A 63 -7.92 7.32 18.56
N ALA A 64 -7.18 6.49 17.82
CA ALA A 64 -7.76 5.74 16.71
C ALA A 64 -8.62 4.57 17.22
N ARG A 65 -9.76 4.37 16.59
CA ARG A 65 -10.68 3.28 16.88
C ARG A 65 -11.25 2.72 15.57
N THR A 66 -11.35 1.41 15.50
CA THR A 66 -11.91 0.68 14.35
C THR A 66 -13.18 -0.04 14.79
N GLU A 67 -14.25 0.07 13.99
CA GLU A 67 -15.48 -0.70 14.12
C GLU A 67 -15.78 -1.41 12.79
N GLY A 68 -16.55 -2.49 12.83
CA GLY A 68 -16.73 -3.39 11.68
C GLY A 68 -15.64 -4.46 11.66
N LYS A 69 -15.35 -5.01 10.47
CA LYS A 69 -14.35 -6.07 10.31
C LYS A 69 -13.42 -5.82 9.16
N ILE A 70 -12.17 -6.23 9.33
CA ILE A 70 -11.20 -6.41 8.24
C ILE A 70 -10.73 -7.85 8.28
N LEU A 71 -11.09 -8.63 7.26
CA LEU A 71 -10.63 -10.00 7.13
C LEU A 71 -9.38 -10.04 6.23
N PHE A 72 -8.35 -10.69 6.71
CA PHE A 72 -7.15 -11.04 5.94
C PHE A 72 -7.04 -12.55 5.87
N ASN A 73 -7.10 -13.11 4.67
CA ASN A 73 -7.21 -14.56 4.47
C ASN A 73 -8.39 -15.21 5.22
N GLY A 74 -9.49 -14.45 5.40
CA GLY A 74 -10.69 -14.91 6.11
C GLY A 74 -10.66 -14.75 7.64
N GLU A 75 -9.55 -14.29 8.21
CA GLU A 75 -9.40 -14.03 9.66
C GLU A 75 -9.52 -12.53 9.97
N ASP A 76 -10.26 -12.18 11.01
CA ASP A 76 -10.41 -10.78 11.42
C ASP A 76 -9.12 -10.28 12.06
N ILE A 77 -8.42 -9.36 11.37
CA ILE A 77 -7.13 -8.84 11.84
C ILE A 77 -7.22 -7.99 13.12
N TYR A 78 -8.43 -7.58 13.52
CA TYR A 78 -8.68 -6.83 14.76
C TYR A 78 -9.14 -7.72 15.91
N ASP A 79 -9.19 -9.06 15.73
CA ASP A 79 -9.40 -9.98 16.82
C ASP A 79 -8.31 -9.79 17.91
N PRO A 80 -8.67 -9.71 19.21
CA PRO A 80 -7.71 -9.49 20.29
C PRO A 80 -6.59 -10.56 20.38
N SER A 81 -6.81 -11.74 19.83
CA SER A 81 -5.80 -12.82 19.79
C SER A 81 -4.73 -12.62 18.73
N ILE A 82 -4.94 -11.71 17.77
CA ILE A 82 -4.03 -11.48 16.64
C ILE A 82 -2.98 -10.43 16.99
N ASP A 83 -1.69 -10.80 16.90
CA ASP A 83 -0.58 -9.87 17.09
C ASP A 83 -0.49 -8.85 15.95
N PRO A 84 -0.59 -7.53 16.22
CA PRO A 84 -0.43 -6.49 15.21
C PRO A 84 0.92 -6.53 14.48
N VAL A 85 1.97 -7.02 15.14
CA VAL A 85 3.32 -7.13 14.56
C VAL A 85 3.32 -8.17 13.44
N GLU A 86 2.65 -9.30 13.66
CA GLU A 86 2.51 -10.34 12.63
C GLU A 86 1.72 -9.83 11.41
N ILE A 87 0.65 -9.07 11.65
CA ILE A 87 -0.10 -8.45 10.55
C ILE A 87 0.78 -7.49 9.74
N ARG A 88 1.58 -6.62 10.40
CA ARG A 88 2.46 -5.68 9.74
C ARG A 88 3.62 -6.36 8.99
N ARG A 89 4.02 -7.55 9.39
CA ARG A 89 4.98 -8.38 8.68
C ARG A 89 4.40 -8.93 7.38
N ARG A 90 3.15 -9.40 7.42
CA ARG A 90 2.45 -10.01 6.27
C ARG A 90 1.82 -8.97 5.33
N ILE A 91 1.52 -7.77 5.84
CA ILE A 91 0.98 -6.63 5.10
C ILE A 91 1.95 -5.47 5.25
N GLY A 92 2.93 -5.41 4.35
CA GLY A 92 3.98 -4.40 4.35
C GLY A 92 3.49 -3.03 3.87
N MET A 93 4.23 -1.96 4.19
CA MET A 93 3.85 -0.60 3.81
C MET A 93 5.02 0.19 3.25
N VAL A 94 4.76 0.88 2.15
CA VAL A 94 5.63 1.87 1.52
C VAL A 94 4.97 3.24 1.67
N PHE A 95 5.69 4.19 2.27
CA PHE A 95 5.19 5.52 2.58
C PHE A 95 5.38 6.50 1.42
N GLN A 96 4.62 7.58 1.44
CA GLN A 96 4.66 8.67 0.46
C GLN A 96 6.06 9.29 0.34
N LYS A 97 6.69 9.61 1.49
CA LYS A 97 8.07 10.09 1.52
C LYS A 97 8.99 8.91 1.75
N PRO A 98 10.01 8.72 0.91
CA PRO A 98 11.02 7.72 1.18
C PRO A 98 11.58 7.89 2.60
N ASN A 99 11.69 6.78 3.32
CA ASN A 99 12.14 6.77 4.71
C ASN A 99 13.21 5.69 4.96
N PRO A 100 14.30 5.67 4.19
CA PRO A 100 15.38 4.74 4.49
C PRO A 100 15.93 5.00 5.89
N PHE A 101 16.35 3.93 6.57
CA PHE A 101 17.00 4.07 7.86
C PHE A 101 18.35 4.80 7.68
N PRO A 102 18.85 5.55 8.69
CA PRO A 102 20.19 6.14 8.69
C PRO A 102 21.27 5.07 8.87
N LYS A 103 21.26 4.11 7.96
CA LYS A 103 22.12 2.91 7.88
C LYS A 103 22.60 2.74 6.44
N SER A 104 23.49 1.79 6.21
CA SER A 104 23.91 1.44 4.85
C SER A 104 22.73 0.89 4.01
N ILE A 105 22.93 0.84 2.69
CA ILE A 105 21.95 0.23 1.76
C ILE A 105 21.71 -1.23 2.17
N TYR A 106 22.77 -1.99 2.43
CA TYR A 106 22.69 -3.36 2.92
C TYR A 106 21.86 -3.46 4.21
N GLU A 107 22.21 -2.66 5.23
CA GLU A 107 21.55 -2.70 6.53
C GLU A 107 20.08 -2.23 6.49
N ASN A 108 19.68 -1.44 5.53
CA ASN A 108 18.26 -1.10 5.34
C ASN A 108 17.38 -2.34 5.08
N ILE A 109 17.95 -3.39 4.50
CA ILE A 109 17.26 -4.65 4.21
C ILE A 109 17.56 -5.70 5.27
N ALA A 110 18.85 -5.96 5.51
CA ALA A 110 19.32 -7.01 6.40
C ALA A 110 18.82 -6.86 7.85
N TRP A 111 18.70 -5.61 8.33
CA TRP A 111 18.23 -5.34 9.68
C TRP A 111 16.80 -5.85 9.91
N GLY A 112 15.89 -5.62 8.95
CA GLY A 112 14.51 -6.12 9.02
C GLY A 112 14.44 -7.64 9.10
N LEU A 113 15.23 -8.34 8.31
CA LEU A 113 15.32 -9.80 8.33
C LEU A 113 15.80 -10.32 9.70
N ARG A 114 16.85 -9.71 10.26
CA ARG A 114 17.43 -10.13 11.56
C ARG A 114 16.43 -9.94 12.71
N ILE A 115 15.77 -8.80 12.82
CA ILE A 115 14.80 -8.57 13.92
C ILE A 115 13.56 -9.46 13.81
N ASN A 116 13.22 -9.93 12.59
CA ASN A 116 12.14 -10.88 12.37
C ASN A 116 12.59 -12.35 12.47
N GLY A 117 13.78 -12.59 13.08
CA GLY A 117 14.20 -13.92 13.47
C GLY A 117 14.89 -14.74 12.36
N PHE A 118 15.49 -14.08 11.36
CA PHE A 118 16.33 -14.77 10.38
C PHE A 118 17.43 -15.59 11.04
N LYS A 119 17.51 -16.90 10.72
CA LYS A 119 18.46 -17.87 11.33
C LYS A 119 19.45 -18.45 10.31
N GLY A 120 19.49 -17.95 9.08
CA GLY A 120 20.42 -18.39 8.05
C GLY A 120 21.86 -17.93 8.28
N SER A 121 22.78 -18.41 7.45
CA SER A 121 24.16 -17.95 7.41
C SER A 121 24.28 -16.51 6.93
N LYS A 122 25.49 -15.94 7.00
CA LYS A 122 25.75 -14.63 6.39
C LYS A 122 25.53 -14.67 4.88
N SER A 123 25.93 -15.75 4.21
CA SER A 123 25.73 -15.92 2.76
C SER A 123 24.24 -15.92 2.40
N ASP A 124 23.41 -16.66 3.17
CA ASP A 124 21.95 -16.66 2.93
C ASP A 124 21.34 -15.26 3.10
N LEU A 125 21.86 -14.46 4.04
CA LEU A 125 21.43 -13.09 4.24
C LEU A 125 21.86 -12.18 3.07
N ASP A 126 23.10 -12.35 2.59
CA ASP A 126 23.65 -11.62 1.44
C ASP A 126 22.81 -11.91 0.18
N ASP A 127 22.44 -13.17 -0.05
CA ASP A 127 21.58 -13.60 -1.16
C ASP A 127 20.18 -12.97 -1.07
N LEU A 128 19.58 -12.93 0.12
CA LEU A 128 18.27 -12.29 0.34
C LEU A 128 18.31 -10.77 0.11
N VAL A 129 19.39 -10.11 0.52
CA VAL A 129 19.60 -8.68 0.28
C VAL A 129 19.74 -8.41 -1.21
N GLU A 130 20.58 -9.17 -1.92
CA GLU A 130 20.73 -9.07 -3.37
C GLU A 130 19.40 -9.31 -4.08
N GLN A 131 18.68 -10.39 -3.74
CA GLN A 131 17.41 -10.73 -4.34
C GLN A 131 16.39 -9.59 -4.16
N SER A 132 16.28 -9.02 -2.95
CA SER A 132 15.36 -7.93 -2.66
C SER A 132 15.69 -6.66 -3.45
N LEU A 133 16.98 -6.35 -3.62
CA LEU A 133 17.44 -5.22 -4.44
C LEU A 133 17.18 -5.45 -5.93
N ARG A 134 17.32 -6.69 -6.42
CA ARG A 134 16.97 -7.06 -7.80
C ARG A 134 15.47 -6.95 -8.06
N GLU A 135 14.66 -7.53 -7.18
CA GLU A 135 13.19 -7.44 -7.25
C GLU A 135 12.68 -5.99 -7.18
N ALA A 136 13.42 -5.09 -6.52
CA ALA A 136 13.12 -3.65 -6.48
C ALA A 136 13.76 -2.85 -7.63
N ALA A 137 14.34 -3.52 -8.64
CA ALA A 137 15.05 -2.92 -9.77
C ALA A 137 16.12 -1.89 -9.35
N LEU A 138 16.85 -2.18 -8.25
CA LEU A 138 17.85 -1.27 -7.69
C LEU A 138 19.27 -1.85 -7.68
N TRP A 139 19.42 -3.18 -7.77
CA TRP A 139 20.70 -3.89 -7.62
C TRP A 139 21.82 -3.31 -8.48
N ASP A 140 21.61 -3.16 -9.78
CA ASP A 140 22.66 -2.74 -10.72
C ASP A 140 23.15 -1.30 -10.46
N GLU A 141 22.36 -0.49 -9.77
CA GLU A 141 22.73 0.88 -9.39
C GLU A 141 23.50 0.96 -8.07
N VAL A 142 23.41 -0.10 -7.22
CA VAL A 142 23.94 -0.03 -5.85
C VAL A 142 24.90 -1.16 -5.44
N LYS A 143 25.05 -2.22 -6.26
CA LYS A 143 25.85 -3.42 -5.92
C LYS A 143 27.28 -3.12 -5.49
N ASP A 144 27.91 -2.08 -6.04
CA ASP A 144 29.29 -1.69 -5.74
C ASP A 144 29.40 -0.68 -4.58
N LYS A 145 28.29 -0.36 -3.91
CA LYS A 145 28.24 0.65 -2.83
C LYS A 145 27.26 0.30 -1.70
N LEU A 146 27.07 -1.00 -1.43
CA LEU A 146 26.12 -1.51 -0.44
C LEU A 146 26.38 -0.99 0.98
N ASP A 147 27.63 -0.67 1.30
CA ASP A 147 28.04 -0.12 2.59
C ASP A 147 27.81 1.39 2.73
N GLN A 148 27.50 2.09 1.63
CA GLN A 148 27.17 3.51 1.68
C GLN A 148 25.81 3.73 2.32
N SER A 149 25.62 4.93 2.88
CA SER A 149 24.34 5.32 3.51
C SER A 149 23.17 5.26 2.53
N GLY A 150 22.06 4.64 2.92
CA GLY A 150 20.82 4.67 2.15
C GLY A 150 20.28 6.09 1.94
N LEU A 151 20.64 7.05 2.82
CA LEU A 151 20.26 8.46 2.68
C LEU A 151 21.02 9.20 1.57
N SER A 152 22.13 8.66 1.08
CA SER A 152 22.90 9.26 -0.03
C SER A 152 22.32 8.99 -1.42
N LEU A 153 21.33 8.14 -1.51
CA LEU A 153 20.65 7.77 -2.74
C LEU A 153 19.71 8.91 -3.23
N SER A 154 19.44 8.96 -4.55
CA SER A 154 18.41 9.83 -5.09
C SER A 154 17.01 9.48 -4.57
N GLY A 155 16.03 10.38 -4.65
CA GLY A 155 14.67 10.15 -4.15
C GLY A 155 14.04 8.87 -4.72
N GLY A 156 14.16 8.64 -6.03
CA GLY A 156 13.66 7.41 -6.66
C GLY A 156 14.39 6.14 -6.23
N GLN A 157 15.72 6.23 -6.01
CA GLN A 157 16.51 5.13 -5.47
C GLN A 157 16.13 4.84 -4.01
N GLN A 158 15.94 5.88 -3.18
CA GLN A 158 15.49 5.73 -1.81
C GLN A 158 14.11 5.06 -1.74
N GLN A 159 13.19 5.42 -2.63
CA GLN A 159 11.87 4.80 -2.69
C GLN A 159 11.98 3.30 -3.05
N ARG A 160 12.78 2.97 -4.07
CA ARG A 160 13.03 1.57 -4.41
C ARG A 160 13.75 0.80 -3.28
N LEU A 161 14.63 1.45 -2.52
CA LEU A 161 15.23 0.85 -1.32
C LEU A 161 14.16 0.56 -0.25
N CYS A 162 13.21 1.47 -0.04
CA CYS A 162 12.09 1.23 0.88
C CYS A 162 11.18 0.09 0.39
N ILE A 163 10.98 -0.04 -0.93
CA ILE A 163 10.26 -1.19 -1.52
C ILE A 163 11.07 -2.47 -1.28
N ALA A 164 12.38 -2.50 -1.59
CA ALA A 164 13.27 -3.64 -1.34
C ALA A 164 13.21 -4.10 0.12
N ARG A 165 13.28 -3.15 1.07
CA ARG A 165 13.15 -3.43 2.50
C ARG A 165 11.81 -4.08 2.85
N THR A 166 10.73 -3.63 2.22
CA THR A 166 9.38 -4.16 2.46
C THR A 166 9.23 -5.58 1.93
N ILE A 167 9.67 -5.83 0.68
CA ILE A 167 9.54 -7.16 0.04
C ILE A 167 10.52 -8.20 0.58
N ALA A 168 11.62 -7.79 1.23
CA ALA A 168 12.56 -8.69 1.86
C ALA A 168 11.91 -9.63 2.90
N LEU A 169 10.84 -9.16 3.55
CA LEU A 169 10.05 -9.94 4.52
C LEU A 169 9.03 -10.86 3.87
N ARG A 170 8.95 -10.88 2.53
CA ARG A 170 7.97 -11.68 1.76
C ARG A 170 6.53 -11.48 2.23
N PRO A 171 6.03 -10.24 2.26
CA PRO A 171 4.64 -9.98 2.64
C PRO A 171 3.69 -10.58 1.60
N GLU A 172 2.43 -10.80 1.96
CA GLU A 172 1.38 -11.19 1.02
C GLU A 172 0.73 -9.98 0.35
N VAL A 173 0.74 -8.83 1.05
CA VAL A 173 0.18 -7.56 0.57
C VAL A 173 1.19 -6.43 0.74
N ILE A 174 1.29 -5.56 -0.24
CA ILE A 174 2.09 -4.32 -0.19
C ILE A 174 1.12 -3.13 -0.27
N LEU A 175 1.07 -2.34 0.78
CA LEU A 175 0.35 -1.07 0.81
C LEU A 175 1.29 0.04 0.36
N MET A 176 0.84 0.91 -0.55
CA MET A 176 1.63 2.03 -1.07
C MET A 176 0.83 3.34 -0.95
N ASP A 177 1.28 4.22 -0.06
CA ASP A 177 0.66 5.54 0.16
C ASP A 177 1.35 6.56 -0.73
N GLU A 178 0.77 6.90 -1.88
CA GLU A 178 1.29 7.86 -2.87
C GLU A 178 2.78 7.66 -3.23
N PRO A 179 3.23 6.46 -3.63
CA PRO A 179 4.66 6.08 -3.65
C PRO A 179 5.52 6.86 -4.66
N ALA A 180 4.91 7.61 -5.57
CA ALA A 180 5.62 8.36 -6.62
C ALA A 180 5.34 9.87 -6.59
N SER A 181 4.56 10.38 -5.62
CA SER A 181 4.11 11.79 -5.61
C SER A 181 5.24 12.82 -5.46
N ALA A 182 6.37 12.43 -4.89
CA ALA A 182 7.54 13.29 -4.69
C ALA A 182 8.68 13.02 -5.68
N LEU A 183 8.44 12.22 -6.73
CA LEU A 183 9.46 11.78 -7.67
C LEU A 183 9.34 12.51 -9.02
N ASP A 184 10.45 12.59 -9.74
CA ASP A 184 10.47 13.03 -11.12
C ASP A 184 9.73 12.04 -12.05
N PRO A 185 9.36 12.46 -13.29
CA PRO A 185 8.59 11.60 -14.19
C PRO A 185 9.29 10.27 -14.55
N ILE A 186 10.61 10.24 -14.66
CA ILE A 186 11.38 9.03 -15.01
C ILE A 186 11.35 8.06 -13.84
N ALA A 187 11.61 8.53 -12.62
CA ALA A 187 11.52 7.72 -11.42
C ALA A 187 10.09 7.21 -11.17
N THR A 188 9.08 8.03 -11.48
CA THR A 188 7.67 7.64 -11.39
C THR A 188 7.37 6.46 -12.32
N LEU A 189 7.77 6.52 -13.59
CA LEU A 189 7.57 5.41 -14.54
C LEU A 189 8.24 4.12 -14.07
N ARG A 190 9.46 4.20 -13.53
CA ARG A 190 10.16 3.03 -12.97
C ARG A 190 9.41 2.40 -11.80
N ILE A 191 8.79 3.19 -10.92
CA ILE A 191 7.94 2.66 -9.84
C ILE A 191 6.68 2.00 -10.40
N GLU A 192 6.07 2.58 -11.45
CA GLU A 192 4.90 2.00 -12.12
C GLU A 192 5.22 0.65 -12.77
N GLU A 193 6.33 0.55 -13.50
CA GLU A 193 6.83 -0.70 -14.08
C GLU A 193 7.10 -1.75 -12.98
N LEU A 194 7.80 -1.33 -11.92
CA LEU A 194 8.09 -2.19 -10.77
C LEU A 194 6.82 -2.75 -10.13
N MET A 195 5.76 -1.95 -9.97
CA MET A 195 4.48 -2.45 -9.45
C MET A 195 3.87 -3.54 -10.33
N GLN A 196 3.98 -3.43 -11.67
CA GLN A 196 3.49 -4.46 -12.60
C GLN A 196 4.28 -5.78 -12.49
N GLU A 197 5.58 -5.72 -12.22
CA GLU A 197 6.39 -6.90 -11.98
C GLU A 197 6.06 -7.53 -10.62
N LEU A 198 5.98 -6.71 -9.57
CA LEU A 198 5.72 -7.17 -8.21
C LEU A 198 4.34 -7.82 -8.04
N LYS A 199 3.31 -7.40 -8.80
CA LYS A 199 1.96 -7.99 -8.67
C LYS A 199 1.90 -9.47 -9.04
N GLN A 200 2.90 -10.00 -9.73
CA GLN A 200 2.97 -11.44 -10.03
C GLN A 200 3.11 -12.28 -8.75
N ASN A 201 3.75 -11.73 -7.72
CA ASN A 201 4.03 -12.42 -6.47
C ASN A 201 3.29 -11.81 -5.26
N TYR A 202 2.86 -10.55 -5.38
CA TYR A 202 2.28 -9.77 -4.28
C TYR A 202 0.92 -9.20 -4.68
N THR A 203 0.05 -8.99 -3.71
CA THR A 203 -1.12 -8.13 -3.89
C THR A 203 -0.73 -6.71 -3.54
N ILE A 204 -1.12 -5.72 -4.37
CA ILE A 204 -0.74 -4.33 -4.16
C ILE A 204 -1.98 -3.47 -3.97
N ILE A 205 -1.99 -2.63 -2.94
CA ILE A 205 -3.01 -1.59 -2.75
C ILE A 205 -2.29 -0.25 -2.76
N ILE A 206 -2.62 0.60 -3.73
CA ILE A 206 -2.02 1.92 -3.87
C ILE A 206 -3.05 3.02 -3.61
N VAL A 207 -2.69 4.00 -2.78
CA VAL A 207 -3.38 5.29 -2.73
C VAL A 207 -2.68 6.26 -3.66
N THR A 208 -3.42 6.93 -4.51
CA THR A 208 -2.86 8.00 -5.36
C THR A 208 -3.92 9.06 -5.66
N HIS A 209 -3.48 10.30 -5.78
CA HIS A 209 -4.28 11.40 -6.31
C HIS A 209 -4.05 11.60 -7.83
N ASN A 210 -3.09 10.89 -8.42
CA ASN A 210 -2.82 10.91 -9.86
C ASN A 210 -3.69 9.88 -10.58
N MET A 211 -4.76 10.36 -11.21
CA MET A 211 -5.72 9.53 -11.95
C MET A 211 -5.08 8.80 -13.13
N GLN A 212 -4.12 9.44 -13.81
CA GLN A 212 -3.42 8.80 -14.92
C GLN A 212 -2.56 7.62 -14.43
N GLN A 213 -1.92 7.76 -13.28
CA GLN A 213 -1.20 6.65 -12.64
C GLN A 213 -2.17 5.51 -12.30
N ALA A 214 -3.27 5.81 -11.59
CA ALA A 214 -4.26 4.79 -11.26
C ALA A 214 -4.76 4.04 -12.52
N ALA A 215 -5.09 4.78 -13.58
CA ALA A 215 -5.57 4.21 -14.84
C ALA A 215 -4.53 3.30 -15.54
N ARG A 216 -3.22 3.62 -15.40
CA ARG A 216 -2.15 2.81 -16.02
C ARG A 216 -1.79 1.57 -15.24
N VAL A 217 -1.75 1.68 -13.90
CA VAL A 217 -1.14 0.62 -13.08
C VAL A 217 -2.13 -0.34 -12.46
N SER A 218 -3.37 0.07 -12.18
CA SER A 218 -4.29 -0.74 -11.39
C SER A 218 -5.22 -1.62 -12.23
N ASP A 219 -5.56 -2.78 -11.67
CA ASP A 219 -6.54 -3.72 -12.22
C ASP A 219 -7.96 -3.35 -11.74
N TYR A 220 -8.06 -2.91 -10.47
CA TYR A 220 -9.29 -2.45 -9.82
C TYR A 220 -9.09 -1.06 -9.23
N THR A 221 -10.18 -0.30 -9.15
CA THR A 221 -10.16 1.04 -8.56
C THR A 221 -11.33 1.23 -7.62
N ALA A 222 -11.04 1.68 -6.40
CA ALA A 222 -12.00 2.13 -5.42
C ALA A 222 -12.04 3.67 -5.42
N MET A 223 -13.21 4.24 -5.69
CA MET A 223 -13.44 5.68 -5.61
C MET A 223 -13.95 6.05 -4.23
N MET A 224 -13.20 6.87 -3.51
CA MET A 224 -13.60 7.42 -2.22
C MET A 224 -14.03 8.87 -2.32
N MET A 225 -15.12 9.20 -1.63
CA MET A 225 -15.64 10.57 -1.53
C MET A 225 -16.06 10.87 -0.09
N LEU A 226 -16.22 12.15 0.23
CA LEU A 226 -16.90 12.54 1.46
C LEU A 226 -18.40 12.21 1.31
N ARG A 227 -19.01 11.67 2.37
CA ARG A 227 -20.45 11.32 2.40
C ARG A 227 -21.34 12.55 2.23
N ASN A 228 -21.03 13.57 3.03
CA ASN A 228 -21.67 14.89 2.96
C ASN A 228 -20.71 15.97 3.47
N HIS A 229 -21.07 17.24 3.30
CA HIS A 229 -20.25 18.39 3.71
C HIS A 229 -20.21 18.59 5.24
N GLU A 230 -21.21 18.09 5.97
CA GLU A 230 -21.34 18.28 7.42
C GLU A 230 -20.51 17.26 8.20
N GLU A 231 -20.59 15.96 7.86
CA GLU A 231 -19.94 14.89 8.60
C GLU A 231 -18.45 14.70 8.24
N ARG A 232 -18.02 15.15 7.07
CA ARG A 232 -16.66 15.01 6.53
C ARG A 232 -16.05 13.60 6.61
N SER A 233 -16.91 12.58 6.75
CA SER A 233 -16.48 11.19 6.74
C SER A 233 -16.34 10.70 5.29
N GLY A 234 -15.24 10.01 4.99
CA GLY A 234 -15.05 9.40 3.68
C GLY A 234 -15.73 8.05 3.58
N THR A 235 -16.17 7.70 2.38
CA THR A 235 -16.68 6.36 2.07
C THR A 235 -16.28 5.93 0.67
N VAL A 236 -16.30 4.63 0.40
CA VAL A 236 -16.16 4.11 -0.97
C VAL A 236 -17.52 4.18 -1.64
N ILE A 237 -17.61 4.98 -2.70
CA ILE A 237 -18.86 5.18 -3.46
C ILE A 237 -18.97 4.24 -4.67
N GLU A 238 -17.83 3.79 -5.19
CA GLU A 238 -17.77 2.86 -6.31
C GLU A 238 -16.51 2.03 -6.26
N PHE A 239 -16.61 0.75 -6.61
CA PHE A 239 -15.49 -0.17 -6.73
C PHE A 239 -15.75 -1.12 -7.90
N ASP A 240 -14.88 -1.09 -8.89
CA ASP A 240 -14.98 -1.95 -10.08
C ASP A 240 -13.60 -2.08 -10.76
N ARG A 241 -13.53 -2.81 -11.87
CA ARG A 241 -12.34 -2.83 -12.71
C ARG A 241 -11.96 -1.42 -13.12
N THR A 242 -10.68 -1.12 -13.09
CA THR A 242 -10.14 0.23 -13.41
C THR A 242 -10.68 0.76 -14.73
N LYS A 243 -10.73 -0.08 -15.77
CA LYS A 243 -11.29 0.31 -17.06
C LYS A 243 -12.73 0.84 -16.94
N ILE A 244 -13.58 0.19 -16.12
CA ILE A 244 -14.99 0.60 -15.93
C ILE A 244 -15.02 1.96 -15.21
N ILE A 245 -14.29 2.11 -14.12
CA ILE A 245 -14.24 3.35 -13.33
C ILE A 245 -13.84 4.55 -14.21
N PHE A 246 -12.90 4.37 -15.14
CA PHE A 246 -12.38 5.48 -15.97
C PHE A 246 -13.14 5.69 -17.29
N THR A 247 -13.97 4.73 -17.75
CA THR A 247 -14.66 4.86 -19.05
C THR A 247 -16.19 4.83 -18.97
N ASN A 248 -16.75 4.17 -17.98
CA ASN A 248 -18.20 4.02 -17.81
C ASN A 248 -18.57 3.81 -16.33
N PRO A 249 -18.23 4.75 -15.44
CA PRO A 249 -18.60 4.65 -14.03
C PRO A 249 -20.12 4.71 -13.85
N LYS A 250 -20.60 4.07 -12.78
CA LYS A 250 -22.03 4.02 -12.43
C LYS A 250 -22.47 5.21 -11.58
N ASP A 251 -21.58 5.71 -10.73
CA ASP A 251 -21.84 6.86 -9.85
C ASP A 251 -21.43 8.15 -10.58
N LYS A 252 -22.37 9.10 -10.66
CA LYS A 252 -22.14 10.39 -11.30
C LYS A 252 -20.96 11.16 -10.69
N ARG A 253 -20.74 11.05 -9.38
CA ARG A 253 -19.63 11.70 -8.67
C ARG A 253 -18.29 11.12 -9.12
N THR A 254 -18.23 9.81 -9.42
CA THR A 254 -17.07 9.15 -10.00
C THR A 254 -16.80 9.73 -11.40
N GLU A 255 -17.82 9.83 -12.25
CA GLU A 255 -17.70 10.39 -13.60
C GLU A 255 -17.15 11.83 -13.55
N ASP A 256 -17.73 12.68 -12.70
CA ASP A 256 -17.31 14.06 -12.55
C ASP A 256 -15.87 14.17 -12.06
N TYR A 257 -15.45 13.30 -11.13
CA TYR A 257 -14.09 13.28 -10.62
C TYR A 257 -13.06 12.83 -11.67
N VAL A 258 -13.29 11.72 -12.37
CA VAL A 258 -12.34 11.17 -13.35
C VAL A 258 -12.28 12.01 -14.64
N THR A 259 -13.31 12.79 -14.95
CA THR A 259 -13.34 13.72 -16.09
C THR A 259 -12.84 15.13 -15.76
N GLY A 260 -12.44 15.38 -14.49
CA GLY A 260 -11.98 16.71 -14.05
C GLY A 260 -13.08 17.76 -13.93
N ARG A 261 -14.34 17.36 -13.91
CA ARG A 261 -15.52 18.26 -13.72
C ARG A 261 -15.85 18.47 -12.24
N PHE A 262 -14.99 17.99 -11.37
CA PHE A 262 -15.13 18.11 -9.92
C PHE A 262 -14.56 19.47 -9.48
N GLY A 263 -15.43 20.38 -9.06
CA GLY A 263 -15.09 21.74 -8.58
C GLY A 263 -16.22 22.28 -7.71
#